data_a957e09f67266a274a37689bb20e5209
#
_entry.id   a957e09f67266a274a37689bb20e5209
#
_cell.length_a   1.000
_cell.length_b   1.000
_cell.length_c   1.000
_cell.angle_alpha   90.00
_cell.angle_beta   90.00
_cell.angle_gamma   90.00
#
_symmetry.space_group_name_H-M   'P 1'
#
loop_
_entity.id
_entity.type
_entity.pdbx_description
1 polymer ?
#
loop_
_entity_poly.entity_id
_entity_poly.type
_entity_poly.pdbx_seq_one_letter_code
_entity_poly.pdbx_strand_id
1 'polypeptide(L)'
;MNAEQLSKVGSDLVRRGGTRDPFQIAKELGIIVLDDCENFGQLKGMYRVVKKNRFIFLNQDLSPQTKRIVCAHEIGHDRLHRALAKGDGLQEFVLYKMNSIPEYEANIVAAEILLNSDEVLEYIYDYGYTSAQIAQAMHTDINLIALKIAHLAETGHDLRRIDYRSDFLK
;
A
#
# COMPACT_ATOMS: atom_id res chain seq x y z
N MET A 1 13.51 -7.29 1.67
CA MET A 1 12.98 -8.61 1.23
C MET A 1 13.06 -8.68 -0.30
N ASN A 2 12.96 -9.89 -0.93
CA ASN A 2 12.80 -9.95 -2.39
C ASN A 2 11.33 -9.73 -2.81
N ALA A 3 11.09 -9.53 -4.12
CA ALA A 3 9.76 -9.21 -4.64
C ALA A 3 8.71 -10.28 -4.30
N GLU A 4 9.04 -11.56 -4.50
CA GLU A 4 8.12 -12.69 -4.19
C GLU A 4 7.74 -12.76 -2.70
N GLN A 5 8.69 -12.47 -1.81
CA GLN A 5 8.44 -12.45 -0.37
C GLN A 5 7.48 -11.32 0.00
N LEU A 6 7.60 -10.15 -0.62
CA LEU A 6 6.69 -9.01 -0.41
C LEU A 6 5.29 -9.32 -0.92
N SER A 7 5.16 -9.90 -2.12
CA SER A 7 3.87 -10.38 -2.64
C SER A 7 3.20 -11.37 -1.69
N LYS A 8 3.99 -12.31 -1.15
CA LYS A 8 3.48 -13.27 -0.18
C LYS A 8 2.96 -12.62 1.10
N VAL A 9 3.67 -11.61 1.62
CA VAL A 9 3.21 -10.89 2.82
C VAL A 9 1.85 -10.24 2.57
N GLY A 10 1.68 -9.51 1.47
CA GLY A 10 0.41 -8.85 1.14
C GLY A 10 -0.73 -9.84 0.90
N SER A 11 -0.50 -10.88 0.10
CA SER A 11 -1.51 -11.91 -0.19
C SER A 11 -1.91 -12.74 1.04
N ASP A 12 -0.97 -13.03 1.95
CA ASP A 12 -1.27 -13.70 3.22
C ASP A 12 -2.15 -12.82 4.13
N LEU A 13 -1.95 -11.50 4.13
CA LEU A 13 -2.79 -10.55 4.87
C LEU A 13 -4.23 -10.53 4.32
N VAL A 14 -4.38 -10.45 3.00
CA VAL A 14 -5.69 -10.50 2.33
C VAL A 14 -6.39 -11.83 2.60
N ARG A 15 -5.70 -12.95 2.44
CA ARG A 15 -6.25 -14.28 2.71
C ARG A 15 -6.70 -14.43 4.17
N ARG A 16 -5.90 -13.97 5.14
CA ARG A 16 -6.21 -14.04 6.56
C ARG A 16 -7.39 -13.15 6.94
N GLY A 17 -7.46 -11.94 6.38
CA GLY A 17 -8.55 -11.00 6.62
C GLY A 17 -9.84 -11.34 5.84
N GLY A 18 -9.75 -12.19 4.82
CA GLY A 18 -10.87 -12.51 3.92
C GLY A 18 -11.35 -11.31 3.09
N THR A 19 -10.54 -10.26 2.99
CA THR A 19 -10.91 -8.99 2.36
C THR A 19 -9.67 -8.22 1.90
N ARG A 20 -9.87 -7.26 0.96
CA ARG A 20 -8.89 -6.24 0.57
C ARG A 20 -9.15 -4.88 1.24
N ASP A 21 -10.06 -4.83 2.22
CA ASP A 21 -10.27 -3.63 3.00
C ASP A 21 -9.21 -3.50 4.11
N PRO A 22 -8.31 -2.51 4.05
CA PRO A 22 -7.22 -2.36 5.00
C PRO A 22 -7.71 -2.10 6.42
N PHE A 23 -8.86 -1.46 6.61
CA PHE A 23 -9.43 -1.24 7.93
C PHE A 23 -9.88 -2.55 8.58
N GLN A 24 -10.49 -3.44 7.82
CA GLN A 24 -10.86 -4.77 8.30
C GLN A 24 -9.62 -5.62 8.59
N ILE A 25 -8.61 -5.58 7.70
CA ILE A 25 -7.33 -6.27 7.90
C ILE A 25 -6.65 -5.77 9.18
N ALA A 26 -6.59 -4.45 9.39
CA ALA A 26 -6.03 -3.86 10.62
C ALA A 26 -6.75 -4.38 11.87
N LYS A 27 -8.08 -4.40 11.85
CA LYS A 27 -8.92 -4.94 12.93
C LYS A 27 -8.60 -6.40 13.24
N GLU A 28 -8.52 -7.26 12.23
CA GLU A 28 -8.15 -8.67 12.38
C GLU A 28 -6.74 -8.89 12.92
N LEU A 29 -5.84 -7.95 12.62
CA LEU A 29 -4.49 -7.95 13.17
C LEU A 29 -4.43 -7.42 14.62
N GLY A 30 -5.52 -6.86 15.16
CA GLY A 30 -5.56 -6.20 16.47
C GLY A 30 -4.80 -4.86 16.45
N ILE A 31 -4.82 -4.14 15.32
CA ILE A 31 -4.31 -2.78 15.20
C ILE A 31 -5.48 -1.81 15.38
N ILE A 32 -5.29 -0.81 16.23
CA ILE A 32 -6.28 0.23 16.47
C ILE A 32 -6.07 1.32 15.42
N VAL A 33 -7.06 1.57 14.58
CA VAL A 33 -7.03 2.65 13.59
C VAL A 33 -7.87 3.81 14.08
N LEU A 34 -7.25 5.00 14.10
CA LEU A 34 -7.88 6.29 14.39
C LEU A 34 -7.83 7.11 13.10
N ASP A 35 -8.96 7.28 12.43
CA ASP A 35 -9.06 7.84 11.09
C ASP A 35 -9.62 9.28 11.05
N ASP A 36 -9.75 9.91 12.21
CA ASP A 36 -10.26 11.25 12.44
C ASP A 36 -9.26 12.17 13.17
N CYS A 37 -7.96 11.93 12.98
CA CYS A 37 -6.92 12.68 13.68
C CYS A 37 -6.82 14.10 13.15
N GLU A 38 -7.02 15.06 14.05
CA GLU A 38 -6.90 16.50 13.80
C GLU A 38 -5.45 16.99 13.92
N ASN A 39 -5.18 18.18 13.36
CA ASN A 39 -3.90 18.88 13.48
C ASN A 39 -2.67 18.14 12.92
N PHE A 40 -2.88 17.25 11.96
CA PHE A 40 -1.80 16.51 11.30
C PHE A 40 -1.02 17.36 10.29
N GLY A 41 -1.54 18.52 9.87
CA GLY A 41 -0.90 19.36 8.86
C GLY A 41 -0.65 18.57 7.56
N GLN A 42 0.62 18.43 7.17
CA GLN A 42 1.00 17.68 5.98
C GLN A 42 1.16 16.16 6.22
N LEU A 43 1.18 15.74 7.49
CA LEU A 43 1.28 14.31 7.82
C LEU A 43 0.02 13.59 7.35
N LYS A 44 0.18 12.51 6.60
CA LYS A 44 -0.93 11.69 6.08
C LYS A 44 -1.31 10.58 7.04
N GLY A 45 -0.32 9.91 7.61
CA GLY A 45 -0.52 8.82 8.54
C GLY A 45 0.69 8.61 9.44
N MET A 46 0.50 7.77 10.44
CA MET A 46 1.56 7.37 11.34
C MET A 46 1.26 6.01 11.95
N TYR A 47 2.23 5.10 11.89
CA TYR A 47 2.20 3.85 12.63
C TYR A 47 3.03 3.98 13.92
N ARG A 48 2.44 3.59 15.04
CA ARG A 48 3.10 3.66 16.35
C ARG A 48 2.78 2.47 17.25
N VAL A 49 3.77 2.06 18.04
CA VAL A 49 3.60 1.04 19.10
C VAL A 49 3.73 1.71 20.46
N VAL A 50 2.65 1.67 21.25
CA VAL A 50 2.58 2.26 22.59
C VAL A 50 2.18 1.19 23.60
N LYS A 51 3.02 0.91 24.60
CA LYS A 51 2.75 -0.10 25.64
C LYS A 51 2.25 -1.43 25.08
N LYS A 52 2.88 -1.94 24.03
CA LYS A 52 2.53 -3.15 23.26
C LYS A 52 1.26 -3.07 22.41
N ASN A 53 0.46 -2.02 22.50
CA ASN A 53 -0.64 -1.75 21.58
C ASN A 53 -0.13 -1.11 20.29
N ARG A 54 -0.77 -1.43 19.18
CA ARG A 54 -0.42 -0.98 17.84
C ARG A 54 -1.48 -0.04 17.33
N PHE A 55 -1.05 1.12 16.84
CA PHE A 55 -1.92 2.18 16.39
C PHE A 55 -1.55 2.61 14.98
N ILE A 56 -2.56 2.86 14.17
CA ILE A 56 -2.47 3.60 12.93
C ILE A 56 -3.30 4.87 13.11
N PHE A 57 -2.67 6.02 12.92
CA PHE A 57 -3.32 7.32 12.96
C PHE A 57 -3.43 7.85 11.53
N LEU A 58 -4.60 8.30 11.10
CA LEU A 58 -4.83 8.86 9.78
C LEU A 58 -5.35 10.28 9.89
N ASN A 59 -4.84 11.16 9.03
CA ASN A 59 -5.29 12.53 8.93
C ASN A 59 -6.77 12.57 8.50
N GLN A 60 -7.60 13.30 9.25
CA GLN A 60 -9.04 13.43 8.97
C GLN A 60 -9.31 14.06 7.59
N ASP A 61 -8.43 14.95 7.10
CA ASP A 61 -8.62 15.73 5.88
C ASP A 61 -8.36 14.92 4.60
N LEU A 62 -7.89 13.67 4.72
CA LEU A 62 -7.68 12.81 3.57
C LEU A 62 -9.00 12.29 2.99
N SER A 63 -9.03 12.16 1.65
CA SER A 63 -10.13 11.47 0.99
C SER A 63 -10.24 10.01 1.47
N PRO A 64 -11.43 9.39 1.42
CA PRO A 64 -11.60 7.98 1.80
C PRO A 64 -10.64 7.05 1.04
N GLN A 65 -10.40 7.31 -0.25
CA GLN A 65 -9.45 6.56 -1.07
C GLN A 65 -8.03 6.69 -0.54
N THR A 66 -7.58 7.91 -0.23
CA THR A 66 -6.24 8.16 0.31
C THR A 66 -6.08 7.52 1.69
N LYS A 67 -7.09 7.59 2.56
CA LYS A 67 -7.09 6.91 3.87
C LYS A 67 -6.88 5.40 3.72
N ARG A 68 -7.52 4.76 2.73
CA ARG A 68 -7.30 3.33 2.44
C ARG A 68 -5.85 3.03 2.06
N ILE A 69 -5.25 3.85 1.20
CA ILE A 69 -3.86 3.68 0.75
C ILE A 69 -2.89 3.84 1.93
N VAL A 70 -3.06 4.91 2.71
CA VAL A 70 -2.22 5.16 3.89
C VAL A 70 -2.40 4.04 4.93
N CYS A 71 -3.62 3.61 5.22
CA CYS A 71 -3.86 2.51 6.15
C CYS A 71 -3.16 1.22 5.71
N ALA A 72 -3.24 0.86 4.43
CA ALA A 72 -2.55 -0.31 3.89
C ALA A 72 -1.02 -0.19 3.97
N HIS A 73 -0.47 1.00 3.73
CA HIS A 73 0.96 1.31 3.90
C HIS A 73 1.42 1.13 5.35
N GLU A 74 0.67 1.66 6.31
CA GLU A 74 0.99 1.53 7.73
C GLU A 74 0.87 0.07 8.23
N ILE A 75 -0.03 -0.74 7.64
CA ILE A 75 -0.05 -2.20 7.86
C ILE A 75 1.25 -2.84 7.35
N GLY A 76 1.79 -2.39 6.23
CA GLY A 76 3.10 -2.81 5.73
C GLY A 76 4.20 -2.57 6.78
N HIS A 77 4.23 -1.40 7.38
CA HIS A 77 5.16 -1.09 8.49
C HIS A 77 4.90 -1.96 9.72
N ASP A 78 3.67 -2.21 10.10
CA ASP A 78 3.37 -3.13 11.22
C ASP A 78 3.95 -4.52 10.97
N ARG A 79 3.88 -5.01 9.75
CA ARG A 79 4.32 -6.37 9.43
C ARG A 79 5.82 -6.51 9.31
N LEU A 80 6.47 -5.52 8.69
CA LEU A 80 7.88 -5.60 8.29
C LEU A 80 8.82 -4.79 9.18
N HIS A 81 8.34 -3.66 9.71
CA HIS A 81 9.21 -2.64 10.31
C HIS A 81 8.81 -2.26 11.75
N ARG A 82 8.07 -3.13 12.44
CA ARG A 82 7.56 -2.84 13.80
C ARG A 82 8.64 -2.40 14.78
N ALA A 83 9.86 -2.90 14.64
CA ALA A 83 10.97 -2.51 15.49
C ALA A 83 11.35 -1.03 15.34
N LEU A 84 11.12 -0.45 14.14
CA LEU A 84 11.41 0.96 13.86
C LEU A 84 10.32 1.90 14.40
N ALA A 85 9.13 1.39 14.70
CA ALA A 85 7.98 2.17 15.18
C ALA A 85 7.98 2.45 16.68
N LYS A 86 9.08 2.12 17.37
CA LYS A 86 9.27 2.43 18.79
C LYS A 86 9.71 3.90 18.93
N GLY A 87 9.17 4.59 19.94
CA GLY A 87 9.45 6.02 20.14
C GLY A 87 8.44 6.90 19.40
N ASP A 88 8.91 7.76 18.50
CA ASP A 88 8.06 8.72 17.78
C ASP A 88 7.18 8.10 16.70
N GLY A 89 7.40 6.82 16.38
CA GLY A 89 6.66 6.10 15.34
C GLY A 89 7.25 6.30 13.94
N LEU A 90 6.61 5.66 12.97
CA LEU A 90 6.87 5.87 11.55
C LEU A 90 5.84 6.85 11.00
N GLN A 91 6.28 7.89 10.32
CA GLN A 91 5.46 9.02 9.90
C GLN A 91 5.42 9.13 8.38
N GLU A 92 4.23 9.11 7.79
CA GLU A 92 4.00 9.21 6.35
C GLU A 92 3.57 10.64 5.98
N PHE A 93 4.45 11.39 5.33
CA PHE A 93 4.16 12.74 4.82
C PHE A 93 3.86 12.76 3.32
N VAL A 94 4.50 11.86 2.56
CA VAL A 94 4.43 11.83 1.10
C VAL A 94 4.17 10.41 0.64
N LEU A 95 3.02 10.16 0.04
CA LEU A 95 2.69 8.87 -0.56
C LEU A 95 3.73 8.46 -1.61
N TYR A 96 3.99 7.15 -1.68
CA TYR A 96 4.94 6.54 -2.65
C TYR A 96 6.38 7.04 -2.53
N LYS A 97 6.77 7.48 -1.33
CA LYS A 97 8.17 7.81 -1.06
C LYS A 97 9.00 6.53 -1.11
N MET A 98 9.96 6.47 -2.03
CA MET A 98 10.78 5.28 -2.31
C MET A 98 12.25 5.50 -1.91
N ASN A 99 12.52 6.44 -1.03
CA ASN A 99 13.89 6.83 -0.68
C ASN A 99 14.56 5.93 0.35
N SER A 100 13.86 4.93 0.86
CA SER A 100 14.41 3.94 1.78
C SER A 100 13.77 2.57 1.55
N ILE A 101 14.49 1.52 1.92
CA ILE A 101 14.00 0.14 1.81
C ILE A 101 12.68 -0.06 2.59
N PRO A 102 12.54 0.40 3.85
CA PRO A 102 11.27 0.27 4.56
C PRO A 102 10.08 0.91 3.86
N GLU A 103 10.25 2.11 3.29
CA GLU A 103 9.19 2.78 2.55
C GLU A 103 8.78 2.03 1.29
N TYR A 104 9.78 1.58 0.51
CA TYR A 104 9.52 0.75 -0.67
C TYR A 104 8.75 -0.52 -0.30
N GLU A 105 9.22 -1.27 0.70
CA GLU A 105 8.59 -2.52 1.13
C GLU A 105 7.15 -2.29 1.64
N ALA A 106 6.89 -1.23 2.41
CA ALA A 106 5.55 -0.88 2.88
C ALA A 106 4.61 -0.52 1.72
N ASN A 107 5.11 0.22 0.72
CA ASN A 107 4.34 0.57 -0.47
C ASN A 107 3.98 -0.66 -1.31
N ILE A 108 4.90 -1.62 -1.47
CA ILE A 108 4.60 -2.89 -2.17
C ILE A 108 3.52 -3.69 -1.42
N VAL A 109 3.63 -3.82 -0.10
CA VAL A 109 2.62 -4.51 0.70
C VAL A 109 1.26 -3.81 0.58
N ALA A 110 1.21 -2.47 0.57
CA ALA A 110 -0.02 -1.72 0.35
C ALA A 110 -0.65 -2.02 -1.02
N ALA A 111 0.17 -2.04 -2.09
CA ALA A 111 -0.30 -2.39 -3.42
C ALA A 111 -0.83 -3.84 -3.49
N GLU A 112 -0.18 -4.78 -2.82
CA GLU A 112 -0.63 -6.18 -2.74
C GLU A 112 -1.95 -6.34 -1.96
N ILE A 113 -2.15 -5.59 -0.89
CA ILE A 113 -3.40 -5.57 -0.14
C ILE A 113 -4.54 -5.03 -1.00
N LEU A 114 -4.34 -3.86 -1.63
CA LEU A 114 -5.42 -3.11 -2.26
C LEU A 114 -5.77 -3.59 -3.67
N LEU A 115 -4.80 -4.15 -4.41
CA LEU A 115 -4.93 -4.50 -5.82
C LEU A 115 -4.80 -6.01 -6.03
N ASN A 116 -5.81 -6.60 -6.66
CA ASN A 116 -5.76 -7.99 -7.09
C ASN A 116 -4.83 -8.12 -8.30
N SER A 117 -3.81 -8.97 -8.21
CA SER A 117 -2.85 -9.21 -9.30
C SER A 117 -3.51 -9.74 -10.56
N ASP A 118 -4.41 -10.72 -10.41
CA ASP A 118 -5.10 -11.35 -11.55
C ASP A 118 -5.99 -10.34 -12.29
N GLU A 119 -6.70 -9.47 -11.54
CA GLU A 119 -7.53 -8.42 -12.11
C GLU A 119 -6.68 -7.36 -12.84
N VAL A 120 -5.54 -6.94 -12.26
CA VAL A 120 -4.62 -6.03 -12.94
C VAL A 120 -4.06 -6.65 -14.21
N LEU A 121 -3.68 -7.93 -14.18
CA LEU A 121 -3.17 -8.65 -15.35
C LEU A 121 -4.25 -8.83 -16.43
N GLU A 122 -5.49 -9.10 -16.06
CA GLU A 122 -6.64 -9.16 -16.97
C GLU A 122 -6.83 -7.82 -17.70
N TYR A 123 -6.84 -6.71 -16.98
CA TYR A 123 -6.92 -5.38 -17.60
C TYR A 123 -5.78 -5.11 -18.59
N ILE A 124 -4.59 -5.63 -18.30
CA ILE A 124 -3.43 -5.47 -19.15
C ILE A 124 -3.51 -6.35 -20.40
N TYR A 125 -3.71 -7.67 -20.21
CA TYR A 125 -3.58 -8.65 -21.29
C TYR A 125 -4.83 -8.78 -22.13
N ASP A 126 -6.01 -8.73 -21.52
CA ASP A 126 -7.27 -8.99 -22.20
C ASP A 126 -7.91 -7.70 -22.73
N TYR A 127 -7.82 -6.61 -21.97
CA TYR A 127 -8.40 -5.31 -22.36
C TYR A 127 -7.38 -4.33 -22.95
N GLY A 128 -6.09 -4.53 -22.78
CA GLY A 128 -5.04 -3.61 -23.26
C GLY A 128 -5.09 -2.23 -22.61
N TYR A 129 -5.52 -2.16 -21.36
CA TYR A 129 -5.68 -0.88 -20.66
C TYR A 129 -4.34 -0.27 -20.29
N THR A 130 -4.26 1.05 -20.37
CA THR A 130 -3.18 1.86 -19.82
C THR A 130 -3.28 1.93 -18.29
N SER A 131 -2.18 2.28 -17.61
CA SER A 131 -2.19 2.46 -16.14
C SER A 131 -3.28 3.44 -15.68
N ALA A 132 -3.57 4.49 -16.45
CA ALA A 132 -4.64 5.46 -16.13
C ALA A 132 -6.04 4.82 -16.22
N GLN A 133 -6.28 3.99 -17.25
CA GLN A 133 -7.55 3.29 -17.40
C GLN A 133 -7.76 2.23 -16.31
N ILE A 134 -6.70 1.51 -15.93
CA ILE A 134 -6.74 0.56 -14.82
C ILE A 134 -7.04 1.30 -13.50
N ALA A 135 -6.35 2.41 -13.24
CA ALA A 135 -6.60 3.22 -12.05
C ALA A 135 -8.05 3.71 -11.96
N GLN A 136 -8.62 4.12 -13.09
CA GLN A 136 -10.03 4.51 -13.18
C GLN A 136 -10.97 3.32 -12.93
N ALA A 137 -10.72 2.17 -13.57
CA ALA A 137 -11.56 0.97 -13.43
C ALA A 137 -11.53 0.42 -12.00
N MET A 138 -10.36 0.42 -11.34
CA MET A 138 -10.18 -0.06 -9.98
C MET A 138 -10.43 1.01 -8.91
N HIS A 139 -10.87 2.21 -9.29
CA HIS A 139 -11.12 3.35 -8.39
C HIS A 139 -9.94 3.61 -7.44
N THR A 140 -8.71 3.65 -7.98
CA THR A 140 -7.50 3.83 -7.20
C THR A 140 -6.56 4.88 -7.80
N ASP A 141 -5.44 5.11 -7.11
CA ASP A 141 -4.41 6.05 -7.55
C ASP A 141 -3.52 5.45 -8.66
N ILE A 142 -3.21 6.24 -9.68
CA ILE A 142 -2.38 5.80 -10.82
C ILE A 142 -0.96 5.40 -10.39
N ASN A 143 -0.40 6.02 -9.35
CA ASN A 143 0.94 5.68 -8.86
C ASN A 143 0.92 4.31 -8.16
N LEU A 144 -0.18 3.95 -7.49
CA LEU A 144 -0.34 2.62 -6.90
C LEU A 144 -0.42 1.54 -7.99
N ILE A 145 -1.11 1.82 -9.11
CA ILE A 145 -1.14 0.93 -10.27
C ILE A 145 0.25 0.81 -10.89
N ALA A 146 0.95 1.93 -11.11
CA ALA A 146 2.30 1.91 -11.69
C ALA A 146 3.27 1.08 -10.82
N LEU A 147 3.19 1.24 -9.50
CA LEU A 147 3.96 0.46 -8.54
C LEU A 147 3.61 -1.04 -8.62
N LYS A 148 2.32 -1.38 -8.67
CA LYS A 148 1.86 -2.76 -8.81
C LYS A 148 2.35 -3.40 -10.10
N ILE A 149 2.28 -2.69 -11.22
CA ILE A 149 2.77 -3.16 -12.53
C ILE A 149 4.29 -3.42 -12.49
N ALA A 150 5.07 -2.46 -11.95
CA ALA A 150 6.50 -2.62 -11.79
C ALA A 150 6.84 -3.87 -10.94
N HIS A 151 6.13 -4.05 -9.84
CA HIS A 151 6.32 -5.21 -8.96
C HIS A 151 5.94 -6.54 -9.63
N LEU A 152 4.87 -6.57 -10.43
CA LEU A 152 4.49 -7.75 -11.22
C LEU A 152 5.57 -8.10 -12.25
N ALA A 153 6.20 -7.10 -12.88
CA ALA A 153 7.34 -7.33 -13.77
C ALA A 153 8.55 -7.94 -13.04
N GLU A 154 8.85 -7.48 -11.83
CA GLU A 154 9.92 -8.03 -10.98
C GLU A 154 9.64 -9.48 -10.53
N THR A 155 8.38 -9.88 -10.41
CA THR A 155 7.95 -11.25 -10.09
C THR A 155 7.80 -12.16 -11.31
N GLY A 156 8.24 -11.70 -12.49
CA GLY A 156 8.39 -12.52 -13.70
C GLY A 156 7.25 -12.45 -14.70
N HIS A 157 6.27 -11.55 -14.55
CA HIS A 157 5.24 -11.31 -15.55
C HIS A 157 5.81 -10.51 -16.73
N ASP A 158 5.58 -10.98 -17.99
CA ASP A 158 6.03 -10.26 -19.19
C ASP A 158 5.08 -9.09 -19.50
N LEU A 159 5.43 -7.91 -19.01
CA LEU A 159 4.63 -6.69 -19.16
C LEU A 159 5.21 -5.71 -20.20
N ARG A 160 6.09 -6.17 -21.13
CA ARG A 160 6.81 -5.35 -22.12
C ARG A 160 5.91 -4.65 -23.14
N ARG A 161 4.63 -4.97 -23.21
CA ARG A 161 3.67 -4.36 -24.14
C ARG A 161 2.95 -3.13 -23.58
N ILE A 162 3.22 -2.77 -22.34
CA ILE A 162 2.56 -1.63 -21.70
C ILE A 162 3.48 -0.44 -21.82
N ASP A 163 2.99 0.62 -22.47
CA ASP A 163 3.56 1.96 -22.42
C ASP A 163 3.33 2.56 -21.03
N TYR A 164 3.93 1.95 -19.99
CA TYR A 164 4.04 2.64 -18.72
C TYR A 164 5.27 3.55 -18.83
N ARG A 165 5.03 4.82 -18.97
CA ARG A 165 6.09 5.81 -18.87
C ARG A 165 6.64 5.72 -17.44
N SER A 166 7.85 5.20 -17.30
CA SER A 166 8.61 5.16 -16.04
C SER A 166 8.97 6.58 -15.51
N ASP A 167 8.43 7.62 -16.13
CA ASP A 167 8.65 9.02 -15.78
C ASP A 167 8.03 9.43 -14.43
N PHE A 168 7.19 8.59 -13.84
CA PHE A 168 6.55 8.85 -12.56
C PHE A 168 7.40 8.46 -11.33
N LEU A 169 8.54 7.79 -11.55
CA LEU A 169 9.44 7.35 -10.48
C LEU A 169 10.73 8.18 -10.37
N LYS A 170 10.76 9.38 -10.99
CA LYS A 170 11.89 10.31 -10.85
C LYS A 170 11.62 11.41 -9.86
#